data_4184d3d111806bc251f93562988cc010
#
_entry.id   4184d3d111806bc251f93562988cc010
#
_cell.length_a   1.000
_cell.length_b   1.000
_cell.length_c   1.000
_cell.angle_alpha   90.00
_cell.angle_beta   90.00
_cell.angle_gamma   90.00
#
_symmetry.space_group_name_H-M   'P 1'
#
loop_
_entity.id
_entity.type
_entity.pdbx_description
1 polymer ?
#
loop_
_entity_poly.entity_id
_entity_poly.type
_entity_poly.pdbx_seq_one_letter_code
_entity_poly.pdbx_strand_id
1 'polypeptide(L)'
;MSLQARLDAFKADFRAGRPPYNAPAFVHPIMERATEELIASGASDRALQVGDLAPAFTLNDPDGHKVASSELLARGPLVISFYRGVWCPYCNMELQALEAARPEYEAAGASLIAISPQREANSRRSQRENKLGFPILSDPGNQVAAAFGLRFALPDYLVDLYRQLGNNLPLVNGDDSWTLPMPARFVLSPQGRVLYREVNPDYTQRPEPEALLAVLTRQTA
;
A
#
# COMPACT_ATOMS: atom_id res chain seq x y z
N MET A 1 -8.73 -3.86 19.43
CA MET A 1 -7.59 -4.70 18.94
C MET A 1 -6.85 -3.87 17.93
N SER A 2 -5.53 -3.72 18.10
CA SER A 2 -4.69 -2.93 17.17
C SER A 2 -4.65 -3.55 15.77
N LEU A 3 -4.26 -2.77 14.77
CA LEU A 3 -4.10 -3.26 13.40
C LEU A 3 -3.08 -4.40 13.37
N GLN A 4 -1.89 -4.21 13.97
CA GLN A 4 -0.85 -5.24 13.97
C GLN A 4 -1.31 -6.54 14.63
N ALA A 5 -2.03 -6.48 15.75
CA ALA A 5 -2.56 -7.68 16.39
C ALA A 5 -3.57 -8.46 15.51
N ARG A 6 -4.35 -7.75 14.67
CA ARG A 6 -5.24 -8.37 13.68
C ARG A 6 -4.45 -9.05 12.56
N LEU A 7 -3.39 -8.40 12.08
CA LEU A 7 -2.50 -8.94 11.04
C LEU A 7 -1.76 -10.19 11.55
N ASP A 8 -1.28 -10.16 12.79
CA ASP A 8 -0.60 -11.31 13.43
C ASP A 8 -1.53 -12.50 13.61
N ALA A 9 -2.78 -12.27 14.05
CA ALA A 9 -3.80 -13.30 14.15
C ALA A 9 -4.09 -13.93 12.79
N PHE A 10 -4.27 -13.11 11.74
CA PHE A 10 -4.44 -13.58 10.38
C PHE A 10 -3.24 -14.40 9.90
N LYS A 11 -2.01 -13.90 10.15
CA LYS A 11 -0.77 -14.61 9.78
C LYS A 11 -0.69 -15.98 10.45
N ALA A 12 -1.08 -16.09 11.73
CA ALA A 12 -1.11 -17.34 12.47
C ALA A 12 -2.13 -18.33 11.87
N ASP A 13 -3.34 -17.86 11.54
CA ASP A 13 -4.39 -18.69 10.91
C ASP A 13 -3.99 -19.15 9.50
N PHE A 14 -3.41 -18.27 8.71
CA PHE A 14 -2.90 -18.60 7.38
C PHE A 14 -1.78 -19.64 7.45
N ARG A 15 -0.83 -19.51 8.38
CA ARG A 15 0.23 -20.49 8.64
C ARG A 15 -0.30 -21.85 9.06
N ALA A 16 -1.37 -21.85 9.86
CA ALA A 16 -2.01 -23.07 10.32
C ALA A 16 -2.91 -23.74 9.26
N GLY A 17 -2.97 -23.18 8.04
CA GLY A 17 -3.81 -23.70 6.95
C GLY A 17 -5.30 -23.59 7.26
N ARG A 18 -5.72 -22.64 8.09
CA ARG A 18 -7.13 -22.46 8.48
C ARG A 18 -7.96 -21.81 7.36
N PRO A 19 -9.29 -22.03 7.35
CA PRO A 19 -10.19 -21.30 6.48
C PRO A 19 -10.06 -19.77 6.67
N PRO A 20 -10.35 -18.97 5.64
CA PRO A 20 -10.88 -19.38 4.31
C PRO A 20 -9.80 -19.81 3.30
N TYR A 21 -8.51 -19.58 3.59
CA TYR A 21 -7.46 -19.79 2.61
C TYR A 21 -7.00 -21.24 2.48
N ASN A 22 -7.02 -22.01 3.59
CA ASN A 22 -6.56 -23.40 3.63
C ASN A 22 -5.19 -23.59 2.97
N ALA A 23 -4.26 -22.66 3.24
CA ALA A 23 -2.97 -22.59 2.57
C ALA A 23 -2.16 -23.88 2.83
N PRO A 24 -1.64 -24.55 1.77
CA PRO A 24 -0.74 -25.68 1.92
C PRO A 24 0.52 -25.31 2.70
N ALA A 25 1.09 -26.22 3.46
CA ALA A 25 2.24 -25.97 4.33
C ALA A 25 3.48 -25.40 3.60
N PHE A 26 3.65 -25.73 2.31
CA PHE A 26 4.78 -25.25 1.51
C PHE A 26 4.69 -23.77 1.13
N VAL A 27 3.52 -23.16 1.21
CA VAL A 27 3.29 -21.76 0.79
C VAL A 27 4.07 -20.78 1.65
N HIS A 28 4.01 -20.97 2.96
CA HIS A 28 4.62 -20.06 3.94
C HIS A 28 6.13 -19.91 3.78
N PRO A 29 6.93 -21.01 3.76
CA PRO A 29 8.39 -20.90 3.64
C PRO A 29 8.82 -20.16 2.38
N ILE A 30 8.08 -20.33 1.27
CA ILE A 30 8.38 -19.64 0.01
C ILE A 30 8.13 -18.13 0.14
N MET A 31 6.99 -17.74 0.75
CA MET A 31 6.65 -16.34 0.98
C MET A 31 7.62 -15.67 1.97
N GLU A 32 8.00 -16.37 3.04
CA GLU A 32 8.95 -15.88 4.04
C GLU A 32 10.33 -15.66 3.43
N ARG A 33 10.83 -16.63 2.68
CA ARG A 33 12.11 -16.49 1.95
C ARG A 33 12.11 -15.24 1.06
N ALA A 34 11.05 -15.01 0.29
CA ALA A 34 10.98 -13.83 -0.58
C ALA A 34 10.97 -12.52 0.21
N THR A 35 10.32 -12.50 1.38
CA THR A 35 10.33 -11.35 2.28
C THR A 35 11.71 -11.11 2.88
N GLU A 36 12.38 -12.16 3.36
CA GLU A 36 13.74 -12.09 3.91
C GLU A 36 14.75 -11.60 2.87
N GLU A 37 14.67 -12.11 1.64
CA GLU A 37 15.52 -11.67 0.53
C GLU A 37 15.28 -10.18 0.19
N LEU A 38 14.02 -9.72 0.20
CA LEU A 38 13.69 -8.32 -0.04
C LEU A 38 14.23 -7.42 1.09
N ILE A 39 14.11 -7.84 2.35
CA ILE A 39 14.69 -7.13 3.50
C ILE A 39 16.21 -7.06 3.34
N ALA A 40 16.87 -8.19 3.10
CA ALA A 40 18.32 -8.27 2.96
C ALA A 40 18.87 -7.44 1.79
N SER A 41 18.06 -7.17 0.76
CA SER A 41 18.45 -6.35 -0.39
C SER A 41 18.60 -4.86 -0.07
N GLY A 42 18.15 -4.38 1.11
CA GLY A 42 18.13 -2.97 1.46
C GLY A 42 17.19 -2.13 0.59
N ALA A 43 16.18 -2.77 -0.06
CA ALA A 43 15.29 -2.08 -1.01
C ALA A 43 14.57 -0.87 -0.38
N SER A 44 14.20 -0.95 0.90
CA SER A 44 13.54 0.16 1.63
C SER A 44 14.40 1.41 1.78
N ASP A 45 15.73 1.28 1.71
CA ASP A 45 16.64 2.42 1.88
C ASP A 45 16.64 3.35 0.65
N ARG A 46 16.19 2.83 -0.50
CA ARG A 46 16.05 3.61 -1.74
C ARG A 46 14.79 4.49 -1.77
N ALA A 47 13.86 4.26 -0.86
CA ALA A 47 12.63 5.04 -0.78
C ALA A 47 12.91 6.47 -0.31
N LEU A 48 12.05 7.41 -0.74
CA LEU A 48 12.12 8.81 -0.32
C LEU A 48 12.24 8.93 1.19
N GLN A 49 13.10 9.86 1.63
CA GLN A 49 13.37 10.14 3.03
C GLN A 49 12.56 11.34 3.53
N VAL A 50 12.43 11.49 4.85
CA VAL A 50 11.85 12.70 5.45
C VAL A 50 12.67 13.91 5.04
N GLY A 51 12.00 14.97 4.56
CA GLY A 51 12.61 16.17 4.01
C GLY A 51 12.75 16.17 2.47
N ASP A 52 12.71 15.01 1.81
CA ASP A 52 12.76 14.95 0.36
C ASP A 52 11.52 15.61 -0.28
N LEU A 53 11.68 16.11 -1.48
CA LEU A 53 10.55 16.56 -2.32
C LEU A 53 9.97 15.37 -3.05
N ALA A 54 8.69 15.07 -2.81
CA ALA A 54 8.00 14.00 -3.48
C ALA A 54 7.77 14.35 -4.97
N PRO A 55 7.94 13.38 -5.89
CA PRO A 55 7.64 13.60 -7.30
C PRO A 55 6.14 13.87 -7.49
N ALA A 56 5.83 14.86 -8.33
CA ALA A 56 4.45 15.12 -8.74
C ALA A 56 3.93 13.96 -9.61
N PHE A 57 2.66 13.63 -9.44
CA PHE A 57 2.00 12.60 -10.25
C PHE A 57 0.57 13.01 -10.64
N THR A 58 0.07 12.37 -11.69
CA THR A 58 -1.33 12.38 -12.09
C THR A 58 -1.73 10.95 -12.42
N LEU A 59 -2.70 10.42 -11.69
CA LEU A 59 -3.20 9.06 -11.84
C LEU A 59 -4.71 9.06 -12.01
N ASN A 60 -5.27 7.97 -12.53
CA ASN A 60 -6.72 7.81 -12.64
C ASN A 60 -7.31 7.24 -11.35
N ASP A 61 -8.46 7.77 -10.97
CA ASP A 61 -9.36 7.15 -10.00
C ASP A 61 -10.13 5.96 -10.63
N PRO A 62 -10.95 5.21 -9.88
CA PRO A 62 -11.73 4.10 -10.43
C PRO A 62 -12.75 4.49 -11.48
N ASP A 63 -13.15 5.75 -11.58
CA ASP A 63 -14.09 6.27 -12.57
C ASP A 63 -13.38 6.83 -13.83
N GLY A 64 -12.05 6.78 -13.84
CA GLY A 64 -11.22 7.27 -14.93
C GLY A 64 -10.93 8.77 -14.87
N HIS A 65 -11.32 9.46 -13.79
CA HIS A 65 -10.98 10.86 -13.61
C HIS A 65 -9.52 10.99 -13.21
N LYS A 66 -8.87 12.00 -13.79
CA LYS A 66 -7.48 12.32 -13.44
C LYS A 66 -7.42 13.03 -12.10
N VAL A 67 -6.57 12.54 -11.22
CA VAL A 67 -6.28 13.12 -9.90
C VAL A 67 -4.81 13.52 -9.87
N ALA A 68 -4.55 14.82 -9.80
CA ALA A 68 -3.19 15.36 -9.70
C ALA A 68 -2.78 15.56 -8.23
N SER A 69 -1.57 15.15 -7.88
CA SER A 69 -1.01 15.37 -6.53
C SER A 69 -0.98 16.86 -6.15
N SER A 70 -0.73 17.75 -7.10
CA SER A 70 -0.73 19.21 -6.89
C SER A 70 -2.08 19.75 -6.45
N GLU A 71 -3.19 19.22 -6.98
CA GLU A 71 -4.55 19.62 -6.60
C GLU A 71 -4.90 19.15 -5.18
N LEU A 72 -4.41 17.97 -4.78
CA LEU A 72 -4.59 17.46 -3.43
C LEU A 72 -3.78 18.29 -2.43
N LEU A 73 -2.51 18.57 -2.74
CA LEU A 73 -1.60 19.35 -1.90
C LEU A 73 -2.06 20.80 -1.74
N ALA A 74 -2.74 21.36 -2.73
CA ALA A 74 -3.33 22.71 -2.62
C ALA A 74 -4.45 22.80 -1.55
N ARG A 75 -5.02 21.66 -1.14
CA ARG A 75 -6.08 21.60 -0.10
C ARG A 75 -5.51 21.40 1.30
N GLY A 76 -4.26 20.95 1.43
CA GLY A 76 -3.61 20.66 2.71
C GLY A 76 -2.61 19.51 2.61
N PRO A 77 -2.16 18.97 3.75
CA PRO A 77 -1.30 17.79 3.77
C PRO A 77 -1.93 16.59 3.06
N LEU A 78 -1.09 15.74 2.48
CA LEU A 78 -1.53 14.55 1.74
C LEU A 78 -0.97 13.28 2.40
N VAL A 79 -1.88 12.41 2.83
CA VAL A 79 -1.57 11.04 3.27
C VAL A 79 -1.68 10.11 2.07
N ILE A 80 -0.61 9.36 1.80
CA ILE A 80 -0.55 8.38 0.70
C ILE A 80 -0.28 7.00 1.28
N SER A 81 -1.10 6.00 0.94
CA SER A 81 -0.84 4.59 1.22
C SER A 81 -0.57 3.85 -0.09
N PHE A 82 0.65 3.33 -0.27
CA PHE A 82 0.98 2.40 -1.36
C PHE A 82 0.69 0.97 -0.91
N TYR A 83 -0.06 0.23 -1.73
CA TYR A 83 -0.43 -1.14 -1.41
C TYR A 83 -0.40 -2.07 -2.62
N ARG A 84 -0.37 -3.38 -2.35
CA ARG A 84 -0.07 -4.42 -3.36
C ARG A 84 -1.25 -4.72 -4.29
N GLY A 85 -2.48 -4.61 -3.79
CA GLY A 85 -3.69 -4.89 -4.59
C GLY A 85 -4.83 -5.52 -3.76
N VAL A 86 -6.02 -5.57 -4.35
CA VAL A 86 -7.27 -6.08 -3.76
C VAL A 86 -7.16 -7.54 -3.26
N TRP A 87 -6.29 -8.33 -3.88
CA TRP A 87 -6.04 -9.73 -3.55
C TRP A 87 -5.25 -9.94 -2.26
N CYS A 88 -4.66 -8.87 -1.69
CA CYS A 88 -3.80 -8.93 -0.51
C CYS A 88 -4.61 -8.68 0.78
N PRO A 89 -4.84 -9.69 1.64
CA PRO A 89 -5.65 -9.52 2.84
C PRO A 89 -5.04 -8.54 3.86
N TYR A 90 -3.71 -8.54 4.02
CA TYR A 90 -3.02 -7.57 4.88
C TYR A 90 -3.28 -6.14 4.44
N CYS A 91 -3.25 -5.90 3.12
CA CYS A 91 -3.52 -4.58 2.56
C CYS A 91 -4.99 -4.16 2.78
N ASN A 92 -5.94 -5.10 2.61
CA ASN A 92 -7.35 -4.80 2.84
C ASN A 92 -7.62 -4.43 4.31
N MET A 93 -7.00 -5.15 5.26
CA MET A 93 -7.12 -4.82 6.70
C MET A 93 -6.52 -3.45 7.02
N GLU A 94 -5.40 -3.08 6.37
CA GLU A 94 -4.81 -1.76 6.50
C GLU A 94 -5.71 -0.66 5.94
N LEU A 95 -6.25 -0.83 4.73
CA LEU A 95 -7.16 0.13 4.10
C LEU A 95 -8.40 0.37 4.96
N GLN A 96 -8.96 -0.68 5.57
CA GLN A 96 -10.08 -0.57 6.53
C GLN A 96 -9.69 0.22 7.78
N ALA A 97 -8.48 0.04 8.30
CA ALA A 97 -7.99 0.78 9.45
C ALA A 97 -7.76 2.27 9.12
N LEU A 98 -7.23 2.56 7.92
CA LEU A 98 -7.08 3.93 7.42
C LEU A 98 -8.44 4.61 7.18
N GLU A 99 -9.44 3.87 6.68
CA GLU A 99 -10.81 4.40 6.56
C GLU A 99 -11.40 4.77 7.92
N ALA A 100 -11.20 3.94 8.93
CA ALA A 100 -11.69 4.23 10.28
C ALA A 100 -11.05 5.50 10.88
N ALA A 101 -9.77 5.78 10.54
CA ALA A 101 -9.04 6.97 11.00
C ALA A 101 -9.24 8.19 10.09
N ARG A 102 -9.82 8.03 8.89
CA ARG A 102 -9.98 9.10 7.89
C ARG A 102 -10.65 10.37 8.43
N PRO A 103 -11.74 10.31 9.21
CA PRO A 103 -12.36 11.52 9.74
C PRO A 103 -11.41 12.39 10.59
N GLU A 104 -10.47 11.75 11.30
CA GLU A 104 -9.48 12.47 12.11
C GLU A 104 -8.41 13.14 11.22
N TYR A 105 -8.03 12.50 10.10
CA TYR A 105 -7.12 13.11 9.12
C TYR A 105 -7.78 14.32 8.43
N GLU A 106 -9.05 14.18 8.04
CA GLU A 106 -9.83 15.28 7.45
C GLU A 106 -10.01 16.44 8.44
N ALA A 107 -10.26 16.15 9.71
CA ALA A 107 -10.33 17.17 10.76
C ALA A 107 -8.99 17.90 10.97
N ALA A 108 -7.86 17.23 10.69
CA ALA A 108 -6.52 17.83 10.65
C ALA A 108 -6.19 18.53 9.32
N GLY A 109 -7.16 18.66 8.40
CA GLY A 109 -7.02 19.32 7.10
C GLY A 109 -6.30 18.48 6.04
N ALA A 110 -6.08 17.18 6.27
CA ALA A 110 -5.37 16.31 5.35
C ALA A 110 -6.32 15.54 4.42
N SER A 111 -5.85 15.29 3.20
CA SER A 111 -6.47 14.35 2.27
C SER A 111 -5.82 12.97 2.41
N LEU A 112 -6.60 11.89 2.24
CA LEU A 112 -6.11 10.51 2.20
C LEU A 112 -6.36 9.90 0.82
N ILE A 113 -5.34 9.27 0.25
CA ILE A 113 -5.44 8.45 -0.97
C ILE A 113 -4.70 7.13 -0.80
N ALA A 114 -5.09 6.13 -1.58
CA ALA A 114 -4.28 4.93 -1.78
C ALA A 114 -3.82 4.81 -3.23
N ILE A 115 -2.64 4.21 -3.46
CA ILE A 115 -2.06 3.98 -4.79
C ILE A 115 -1.72 2.50 -4.91
N SER A 116 -2.10 1.89 -6.03
CA SER A 116 -1.83 0.48 -6.34
C SER A 116 -1.61 0.30 -7.85
N PRO A 117 -0.80 -0.68 -8.29
CA PRO A 117 -0.59 -0.95 -9.72
C PRO A 117 -1.82 -1.52 -10.43
N GLN A 118 -2.84 -1.92 -9.69
CA GLN A 118 -4.02 -2.60 -10.25
C GLN A 118 -4.84 -1.69 -11.17
N ARG A 119 -5.55 -2.34 -12.12
CA ARG A 119 -6.49 -1.65 -13.01
C ARG A 119 -7.63 -1.00 -12.24
N GLU A 120 -8.24 0.04 -12.80
CA GLU A 120 -9.34 0.81 -12.21
C GLU A 120 -10.52 -0.07 -11.74
N ALA A 121 -10.85 -1.14 -12.50
CA ALA A 121 -11.90 -2.09 -12.11
C ALA A 121 -11.59 -2.79 -10.78
N ASN A 122 -10.33 -3.12 -10.51
CA ASN A 122 -9.88 -3.72 -9.25
C ASN A 122 -9.79 -2.68 -8.13
N SER A 123 -9.47 -1.43 -8.44
CA SER A 123 -9.51 -0.31 -7.50
C SER A 123 -10.95 -0.03 -7.05
N ARG A 124 -11.91 -0.06 -7.97
CA ARG A 124 -13.35 0.01 -7.66
C ARG A 124 -13.81 -1.16 -6.78
N ARG A 125 -13.33 -2.37 -7.07
CA ARG A 125 -13.59 -3.55 -6.25
C ARG A 125 -13.05 -3.37 -4.83
N SER A 126 -11.81 -2.90 -4.67
CA SER A 126 -11.19 -2.59 -3.36
C SER A 126 -12.03 -1.60 -2.56
N GLN A 127 -12.47 -0.49 -3.18
CA GLN A 127 -13.30 0.51 -2.51
C GLN A 127 -14.61 -0.09 -2.00
N ARG A 128 -15.30 -0.84 -2.87
CA ARG A 128 -16.59 -1.44 -2.51
C ARG A 128 -16.45 -2.49 -1.41
N GLU A 129 -15.51 -3.44 -1.56
CA GLU A 129 -15.36 -4.55 -0.61
C GLU A 129 -14.87 -4.10 0.76
N ASN A 130 -14.03 -3.07 0.81
CA ASN A 130 -13.52 -2.49 2.06
C ASN A 130 -14.31 -1.26 2.53
N LYS A 131 -15.38 -0.85 1.81
CA LYS A 131 -16.25 0.31 2.13
C LYS A 131 -15.46 1.61 2.32
N LEU A 132 -14.53 1.89 1.42
CA LEU A 132 -13.63 3.03 1.52
C LEU A 132 -14.27 4.30 0.97
N GLY A 133 -14.20 5.39 1.73
CA GLY A 133 -14.63 6.73 1.33
C GLY A 133 -13.52 7.59 0.69
N PHE A 134 -12.29 7.08 0.62
CA PHE A 134 -11.17 7.77 -0.05
C PHE A 134 -10.84 7.13 -1.41
N PRO A 135 -10.24 7.90 -2.35
CA PRO A 135 -9.92 7.38 -3.67
C PRO A 135 -8.74 6.40 -3.64
N ILE A 136 -8.83 5.38 -4.49
CA ILE A 136 -7.72 4.49 -4.85
C ILE A 136 -7.28 4.85 -6.27
N LEU A 137 -6.04 5.27 -6.43
CA LEU A 137 -5.50 5.66 -7.73
C LEU A 137 -4.74 4.48 -8.34
N SER A 138 -4.96 4.24 -9.63
CA SER A 138 -4.29 3.20 -10.40
C SER A 138 -2.95 3.71 -10.93
N ASP A 139 -1.85 3.01 -10.60
CA ASP A 139 -0.46 3.31 -11.01
C ASP A 139 0.06 2.22 -11.97
N PRO A 140 -0.30 2.27 -13.27
CA PRO A 140 0.11 1.25 -14.24
C PRO A 140 1.63 1.10 -14.29
N GLY A 141 2.11 -0.16 -14.18
CA GLY A 141 3.53 -0.47 -14.20
C GLY A 141 4.31 0.04 -12.97
N ASN A 142 3.61 0.43 -11.89
CA ASN A 142 4.26 0.95 -10.67
C ASN A 142 5.17 2.15 -10.92
N GLN A 143 4.80 3.08 -11.80
CA GLN A 143 5.67 4.20 -12.18
C GLN A 143 5.82 5.21 -11.05
N VAL A 144 4.72 5.58 -10.39
CA VAL A 144 4.75 6.46 -9.22
C VAL A 144 5.43 5.74 -8.06
N ALA A 145 5.11 4.47 -7.80
CA ALA A 145 5.80 3.67 -6.81
C ALA A 145 7.31 3.59 -7.06
N ALA A 146 7.75 3.48 -8.32
CA ALA A 146 9.17 3.52 -8.69
C ALA A 146 9.82 4.87 -8.37
N ALA A 147 9.12 5.98 -8.67
CA ALA A 147 9.61 7.33 -8.37
C ALA A 147 9.70 7.60 -6.85
N PHE A 148 8.89 6.90 -6.04
CA PHE A 148 9.00 6.91 -4.57
C PHE A 148 10.04 5.90 -4.03
N GLY A 149 10.71 5.13 -4.91
CA GLY A 149 11.70 4.12 -4.54
C GLY A 149 11.12 2.83 -3.96
N LEU A 150 9.84 2.53 -4.26
CA LEU A 150 9.10 1.42 -3.65
C LEU A 150 9.01 0.17 -4.53
N ARG A 151 9.16 0.31 -5.86
CA ARG A 151 8.96 -0.78 -6.80
C ARG A 151 10.02 -1.86 -6.66
N PHE A 152 9.60 -3.12 -6.60
CA PHE A 152 10.47 -4.29 -6.67
C PHE A 152 9.86 -5.38 -7.58
N ALA A 153 10.71 -6.22 -8.16
CA ALA A 153 10.28 -7.38 -8.94
C ALA A 153 10.16 -8.62 -8.03
N LEU A 154 9.16 -9.45 -8.29
CA LEU A 154 9.02 -10.72 -7.60
C LEU A 154 10.08 -11.71 -8.16
N PRO A 155 10.75 -12.49 -7.31
CA PRO A 155 11.62 -13.57 -7.79
C PRO A 155 10.80 -14.68 -8.45
N ASP A 156 11.40 -15.38 -9.42
CA ASP A 156 10.69 -16.37 -10.26
C ASP A 156 9.96 -17.44 -9.44
N TYR A 157 10.58 -17.94 -8.37
CA TYR A 157 9.95 -18.95 -7.52
C TYR A 157 8.69 -18.45 -6.80
N LEU A 158 8.60 -17.13 -6.50
CA LEU A 158 7.41 -16.51 -5.92
C LEU A 158 6.36 -16.25 -7.00
N VAL A 159 6.77 -15.89 -8.22
CA VAL A 159 5.88 -15.78 -9.39
C VAL A 159 5.19 -17.12 -9.63
N ASP A 160 5.94 -18.23 -9.62
CA ASP A 160 5.40 -19.57 -9.82
C ASP A 160 4.42 -19.96 -8.70
N LEU A 161 4.75 -19.63 -7.45
CA LEU A 161 3.82 -19.82 -6.33
C LEU A 161 2.52 -19.03 -6.54
N TYR A 162 2.61 -17.76 -6.92
CA TYR A 162 1.43 -16.91 -7.14
C TYR A 162 0.54 -17.45 -8.26
N ARG A 163 1.14 -17.95 -9.34
CA ARG A 163 0.39 -18.64 -10.42
C ARG A 163 -0.35 -19.87 -9.90
N GLN A 164 0.30 -20.69 -9.08
CA GLN A 164 -0.31 -21.88 -8.47
C GLN A 164 -1.47 -21.52 -7.53
N LEU A 165 -1.36 -20.40 -6.82
CA LEU A 165 -2.41 -19.90 -5.92
C LEU A 165 -3.54 -19.14 -6.66
N GLY A 166 -3.45 -18.99 -7.98
CA GLY A 166 -4.42 -18.24 -8.77
C GLY A 166 -4.28 -16.71 -8.68
N ASN A 167 -3.20 -16.20 -8.08
CA ASN A 167 -2.89 -14.77 -8.02
C ASN A 167 -2.24 -14.33 -9.34
N ASN A 168 -3.05 -14.09 -10.36
CA ASN A 168 -2.57 -13.64 -11.66
C ASN A 168 -2.35 -12.11 -11.66
N LEU A 169 -1.17 -11.67 -11.23
CA LEU A 169 -0.84 -10.24 -11.17
C LEU A 169 -0.90 -9.55 -12.55
N PRO A 170 -0.44 -10.15 -13.65
CA PRO A 170 -0.64 -9.58 -14.98
C PRO A 170 -2.08 -9.23 -15.31
N LEU A 171 -3.02 -10.10 -14.97
CA LEU A 171 -4.45 -9.84 -15.17
C LEU A 171 -4.96 -8.72 -14.26
N VAL A 172 -4.52 -8.70 -12.99
CA VAL A 172 -4.95 -7.71 -11.99
C VAL A 172 -4.39 -6.33 -12.30
N ASN A 173 -3.10 -6.24 -12.65
CA ASN A 173 -2.39 -4.97 -12.84
C ASN A 173 -2.43 -4.47 -14.29
N GLY A 174 -2.60 -5.37 -15.26
CA GLY A 174 -2.61 -5.01 -16.67
C GLY A 174 -1.22 -4.87 -17.28
N ASP A 175 -0.21 -5.43 -16.63
CA ASP A 175 1.16 -5.50 -17.13
C ASP A 175 1.84 -6.82 -16.73
N ASP A 176 2.83 -7.25 -17.51
CA ASP A 176 3.51 -8.54 -17.34
C ASP A 176 4.81 -8.41 -16.53
N SER A 177 5.03 -7.29 -15.86
CA SER A 177 6.30 -7.00 -15.17
C SER A 177 6.51 -7.81 -13.89
N TRP A 178 5.45 -8.37 -13.30
CA TRP A 178 5.49 -9.03 -11.99
C TRP A 178 6.15 -8.16 -10.91
N THR A 179 5.95 -6.83 -11.01
CA THR A 179 6.41 -5.88 -10.00
C THR A 179 5.28 -5.47 -9.05
N LEU A 180 5.67 -5.17 -7.81
CA LEU A 180 4.78 -4.62 -6.79
C LEU A 180 5.45 -3.44 -6.08
N PRO A 181 4.68 -2.56 -5.45
CA PRO A 181 5.23 -1.64 -4.47
C PRO A 181 5.50 -2.36 -3.15
N MET A 182 6.58 -2.05 -2.46
CA MET A 182 6.63 -2.27 -1.02
C MET A 182 5.50 -1.48 -0.38
N PRO A 183 4.73 -2.08 0.54
CA PRO A 183 3.73 -1.32 1.27
C PRO A 183 4.37 -0.16 2.00
N ALA A 184 3.78 1.01 1.86
CA ALA A 184 4.35 2.24 2.41
C ALA A 184 3.28 3.27 2.72
N ARG A 185 3.56 4.12 3.70
CA ARG A 185 2.78 5.30 4.02
C ARG A 185 3.67 6.53 4.00
N PHE A 186 3.16 7.58 3.39
CA PHE A 186 3.79 8.90 3.38
C PHE A 186 2.80 9.96 3.86
N VAL A 187 3.31 10.95 4.56
CA VAL A 187 2.62 12.22 4.76
C VAL A 187 3.43 13.30 4.06
N LEU A 188 2.80 14.01 3.16
CA LEU A 188 3.42 15.14 2.45
C LEU A 188 2.86 16.46 2.98
N SER A 189 3.74 17.46 3.14
CA SER A 189 3.31 18.85 3.39
C SER A 189 2.61 19.43 2.16
N PRO A 190 1.87 20.56 2.28
CA PRO A 190 1.31 21.28 1.12
C PRO A 190 2.35 21.66 0.06
N GLN A 191 3.63 21.77 0.44
CA GLN A 191 4.74 22.04 -0.48
C GLN A 191 5.34 20.77 -1.11
N GLY A 192 4.74 19.59 -0.86
CA GLY A 192 5.18 18.30 -1.38
C GLY A 192 6.39 17.69 -0.67
N ARG A 193 6.81 18.20 0.49
CA ARG A 193 7.91 17.59 1.26
C ARG A 193 7.40 16.43 2.09
N VAL A 194 8.17 15.36 2.14
CA VAL A 194 7.92 14.20 2.98
C VAL A 194 8.08 14.58 4.46
N LEU A 195 6.99 14.57 5.21
CA LEU A 195 6.96 14.81 6.66
C LEU A 195 7.06 13.52 7.47
N TYR A 196 6.57 12.43 6.91
CA TYR A 196 6.60 11.09 7.48
C TYR A 196 6.74 10.07 6.37
N ARG A 197 7.51 9.05 6.65
CA ARG A 197 7.58 7.85 5.84
C ARG A 197 7.54 6.61 6.71
N GLU A 198 6.86 5.59 6.24
CA GLU A 198 7.00 4.22 6.70
C GLU A 198 7.00 3.34 5.47
N VAL A 199 8.05 2.54 5.31
CA VAL A 199 8.24 1.62 4.21
C VAL A 199 8.70 0.29 4.79
N ASN A 200 7.92 -0.76 4.61
CA ASN A 200 8.27 -2.05 5.18
C ASN A 200 8.27 -3.14 4.10
N PRO A 201 9.45 -3.74 3.82
CA PRO A 201 9.54 -4.91 2.93
C PRO A 201 8.75 -6.12 3.45
N ASP A 202 8.61 -6.29 4.77
CA ASP A 202 7.68 -7.26 5.36
C ASP A 202 6.24 -6.75 5.24
N TYR A 203 5.57 -7.19 4.19
CA TYR A 203 4.19 -6.80 3.90
C TYR A 203 3.16 -7.23 4.96
N THR A 204 3.55 -7.98 5.98
CA THR A 204 2.68 -8.39 7.10
C THR A 204 2.75 -7.44 8.30
N GLN A 205 3.65 -6.45 8.27
CA GLN A 205 3.85 -5.47 9.33
C GLN A 205 3.26 -4.12 8.92
N ARG A 206 2.52 -3.49 9.85
CA ARG A 206 1.94 -2.16 9.64
C ARG A 206 1.94 -1.35 10.94
N PRO A 207 2.34 -0.07 10.91
CA PRO A 207 2.11 0.83 12.03
C PRO A 207 0.61 1.09 12.20
N GLU A 208 0.22 1.52 13.40
CA GLU A 208 -1.14 1.94 13.65
C GLU A 208 -1.45 3.26 12.90
N PRO A 209 -2.71 3.50 12.49
CA PRO A 209 -3.11 4.73 11.81
C PRO A 209 -2.82 6.02 12.59
N GLU A 210 -2.85 5.97 13.92
CA GLU A 210 -2.59 7.08 14.83
C GLU A 210 -1.17 7.67 14.66
N ALA A 211 -0.22 6.87 14.16
CA ALA A 211 1.13 7.37 13.85
C ALA A 211 1.11 8.49 12.81
N LEU A 212 0.20 8.44 11.83
CA LEU A 212 0.01 9.47 10.82
C LEU A 212 -0.64 10.72 11.41
N LEU A 213 -1.65 10.54 12.28
CA LEU A 213 -2.34 11.63 12.94
C LEU A 213 -1.37 12.47 13.79
N ALA A 214 -0.47 11.81 14.52
CA ALA A 214 0.54 12.50 15.33
C ALA A 214 1.47 13.40 14.50
N VAL A 215 1.68 13.09 13.22
CA VAL A 215 2.46 13.95 12.30
C VAL A 215 1.62 15.11 11.81
N LEU A 216 0.35 14.87 11.43
CA LEU A 216 -0.55 15.89 10.92
C LEU A 216 -0.82 16.99 11.95
N THR A 217 -1.06 16.62 13.20
CA THR A 217 -1.35 17.58 14.29
C THR A 217 -0.16 18.51 14.63
N ARG A 218 1.08 18.07 14.39
CA ARG A 218 2.28 18.91 14.57
C ARG A 218 2.44 20.00 13.51
N GLN A 219 1.75 19.88 12.37
CA GLN A 219 1.82 20.86 11.28
C GLN A 219 0.83 22.02 11.48
N THR A 220 -0.16 21.85 12.35
CA THR A 220 -1.21 22.84 12.64
C THR A 220 -0.93 23.66 13.90
N ALA A 221 0.12 23.34 14.63
CA ALA A 221 0.57 24.06 15.84
C ALA A 221 1.71 25.04 15.52
#